data_35d4654982f9efc68716a2ed796e1828
#
_entry.id   35d4654982f9efc68716a2ed796e1828
#
_cell.length_a   1.000
_cell.length_b   1.000
_cell.length_c   1.000
_cell.angle_alpha   90.00
_cell.angle_beta   90.00
_cell.angle_gamma   90.00
#
_symmetry.space_group_name_H-M   'P 1'
#
loop_
_entity.id
_entity.type
_entity.pdbx_description
1 polymer ?
#
loop_
_entity_poly.entity_id
_entity_poly.type
_entity_poly.pdbx_seq_one_letter_code
_entity_poly.pdbx_strand_id
1 'polypeptide(L)'
;SENDADIQDLILEMILEFKNHKKYCDSILNSMMMILFSIILRKYENTVKISQERKHSDIKSIEILTYIENNYQNITLQELADHFHFSIQYCSRLLKQTTGQTFSKILQSIRFNRAKTLLKTTNISIADISTQVGFQNPEHFNRCFKKLFKITPGEYRKNKI
;
A
#
# COMPACT_ATOMS: atom_id res chain seq x y z
N SER A 1 7.85 29.92 -15.98
CA SER A 1 8.12 30.81 -14.84
C SER A 1 9.25 30.23 -14.01
N GLU A 2 10.04 31.09 -13.36
CA GLU A 2 11.20 30.70 -12.50
C GLU A 2 10.88 29.59 -11.51
N ASN A 3 9.63 29.44 -11.15
CA ASN A 3 9.11 28.47 -10.16
C ASN A 3 8.89 27.03 -10.68
N ASP A 4 9.07 26.77 -11.98
CA ASP A 4 8.93 25.42 -12.55
C ASP A 4 10.29 24.75 -12.77
N ALA A 5 11.39 25.54 -12.73
CA ALA A 5 12.74 25.07 -12.90
C ALA A 5 13.12 24.07 -11.79
N ASP A 6 12.85 24.39 -10.53
CA ASP A 6 13.18 23.54 -9.38
C ASP A 6 12.51 22.16 -9.46
N ILE A 7 11.26 22.11 -9.95
CA ILE A 7 10.54 20.84 -10.14
C ILE A 7 11.13 20.04 -11.30
N GLN A 8 11.50 20.72 -12.39
CA GLN A 8 12.10 20.07 -13.55
C GLN A 8 13.48 19.49 -13.22
N ASP A 9 14.30 20.26 -12.52
CA ASP A 9 15.64 19.84 -12.09
C ASP A 9 15.56 18.63 -11.15
N LEU A 10 14.67 18.66 -10.19
CA LEU A 10 14.45 17.52 -9.28
C LEU A 10 13.98 16.25 -10.02
N ILE A 11 13.11 16.39 -11.01
CA ILE A 11 12.66 15.26 -11.84
C ILE A 11 13.83 14.71 -12.66
N LEU A 12 14.67 15.57 -13.22
CA LEU A 12 15.85 15.13 -13.97
C LEU A 12 16.84 14.40 -13.08
N GLU A 13 17.07 14.87 -11.87
CA GLU A 13 17.93 14.18 -10.89
C GLU A 13 17.34 12.81 -10.51
N MET A 14 16.03 12.70 -10.30
CA MET A 14 15.38 11.41 -10.05
C MET A 14 15.56 10.43 -11.21
N ILE A 15 15.44 10.90 -12.46
CA ILE A 15 15.67 10.07 -13.65
C ILE A 15 17.13 9.60 -13.72
N LEU A 16 18.09 10.45 -13.40
CA LEU A 16 19.50 10.11 -13.39
C LEU A 16 19.83 9.10 -12.29
N GLU A 17 19.30 9.28 -11.09
CA GLU A 17 19.46 8.32 -9.98
C GLU A 17 18.87 6.96 -10.34
N PHE A 18 17.66 6.94 -10.90
CA PHE A 18 17.00 5.71 -11.36
C PHE A 18 17.84 4.97 -12.43
N LYS A 19 18.40 5.69 -13.40
CA LYS A 19 19.25 5.10 -14.47
C LYS A 19 20.56 4.53 -13.93
N ASN A 20 21.14 5.17 -12.92
CA ASN A 20 22.45 4.79 -12.40
C ASN A 20 22.42 3.58 -11.47
N HIS A 21 21.26 3.21 -10.92
CA HIS A 21 21.05 2.05 -10.04
C HIS A 21 22.12 1.84 -8.95
N LYS A 22 22.61 2.93 -8.36
CA LYS A 22 23.62 2.88 -7.30
C LYS A 22 23.03 2.31 -6.01
N LYS A 23 23.91 1.93 -5.09
CA LYS A 23 23.54 1.49 -3.75
C LYS A 23 22.65 2.55 -3.08
N TYR A 24 21.52 2.12 -2.49
CA TYR A 24 20.51 2.99 -1.86
C TYR A 24 19.62 3.82 -2.83
N CYS A 25 19.63 3.52 -4.14
CA CYS A 25 18.81 4.20 -5.15
C CYS A 25 17.34 4.32 -4.72
N ASP A 26 16.70 3.24 -4.27
CA ASP A 26 15.29 3.26 -3.84
C ASP A 26 15.04 4.20 -2.66
N SER A 27 15.97 4.28 -1.70
CA SER A 27 15.85 5.18 -0.55
C SER A 27 16.01 6.64 -0.97
N ILE A 28 16.94 6.91 -1.89
CA ILE A 28 17.16 8.24 -2.46
C ILE A 28 15.93 8.68 -3.24
N LEU A 29 15.43 7.83 -4.15
CA LEU A 29 14.23 8.13 -4.94
C LEU A 29 13.00 8.39 -4.07
N ASN A 30 12.78 7.60 -3.02
CA ASN A 30 11.70 7.84 -2.08
C ASN A 30 11.82 9.21 -1.37
N SER A 31 13.04 9.58 -0.97
CA SER A 31 13.29 10.89 -0.36
C SER A 31 13.06 12.03 -1.33
N MET A 32 13.53 11.91 -2.57
CA MET A 32 13.32 12.90 -3.63
C MET A 32 11.83 13.03 -3.99
N MET A 33 11.07 11.91 -4.00
CA MET A 33 9.63 11.92 -4.19
C MET A 33 8.92 12.72 -3.09
N MET A 34 9.32 12.55 -1.83
CA MET A 34 8.74 13.32 -0.70
C MET A 34 9.05 14.82 -0.83
N ILE A 35 10.25 15.18 -1.26
CA ILE A 35 10.61 16.58 -1.53
C ILE A 35 9.74 17.15 -2.66
N LEU A 36 9.59 16.40 -3.76
CA LEU A 36 8.77 16.80 -4.90
C LEU A 36 7.32 17.08 -4.48
N PHE A 37 6.72 16.16 -3.73
CA PHE A 37 5.37 16.34 -3.19
C PHE A 37 5.27 17.59 -2.31
N SER A 38 6.26 17.82 -1.44
CA SER A 38 6.26 18.99 -0.56
C SER A 38 6.34 20.30 -1.33
N ILE A 39 7.14 20.35 -2.39
CA ILE A 39 7.24 21.53 -3.29
C ILE A 39 5.92 21.76 -4.02
N ILE A 40 5.32 20.70 -4.58
CA ILE A 40 4.04 20.79 -5.30
C ILE A 40 2.93 21.26 -4.35
N LEU A 41 2.80 20.68 -3.16
CA LEU A 41 1.80 21.07 -2.17
C LEU A 41 1.96 22.53 -1.76
N ARG A 42 3.18 22.99 -1.49
CA ARG A 42 3.48 24.38 -1.14
C ARG A 42 3.09 25.34 -2.28
N LYS A 43 3.42 24.97 -3.53
CA LYS A 43 3.17 25.80 -4.70
C LYS A 43 1.69 25.94 -5.00
N TYR A 44 0.92 24.85 -4.85
CA TYR A 44 -0.49 24.80 -5.21
C TYR A 44 -1.44 24.89 -4.02
N GLU A 45 -0.94 25.22 -2.82
CA GLU A 45 -1.73 25.34 -1.59
C GLU A 45 -2.96 26.26 -1.76
N ASN A 46 -2.78 27.37 -2.46
CA ASN A 46 -3.86 28.34 -2.73
C ASN A 46 -4.79 27.95 -3.88
N THR A 47 -4.37 27.03 -4.75
CA THR A 47 -5.15 26.61 -5.92
C THR A 47 -6.00 25.38 -5.60
N VAL A 48 -5.54 24.56 -4.68
CA VAL A 48 -6.27 23.40 -4.16
C VAL A 48 -7.21 23.91 -3.07
N LYS A 49 -8.35 24.44 -3.42
CA LYS A 49 -9.50 24.59 -2.51
C LYS A 49 -10.02 23.20 -2.16
N ILE A 50 -9.29 22.49 -1.32
CA ILE A 50 -9.78 21.26 -0.71
C ILE A 50 -10.90 21.72 0.24
N SER A 51 -12.15 21.41 -0.10
CA SER A 51 -13.26 21.65 0.80
C SER A 51 -12.92 20.99 2.15
N GLN A 52 -13.22 21.66 3.25
CA GLN A 52 -12.92 21.13 4.60
C GLN A 52 -13.52 19.73 4.83
N GLU A 53 -14.66 19.44 4.20
CA GLU A 53 -15.28 18.13 4.22
C GLU A 53 -14.46 17.03 3.51
N ARG A 54 -13.80 17.34 2.39
CA ARG A 54 -12.88 16.39 1.74
C ARG A 54 -11.63 16.16 2.56
N LYS A 55 -11.01 17.19 3.14
CA LYS A 55 -9.86 17.03 4.03
C LYS A 55 -10.15 16.07 5.20
N HIS A 56 -11.32 16.17 5.80
CA HIS A 56 -11.70 15.33 6.93
C HIS A 56 -11.95 13.86 6.51
N SER A 57 -12.54 13.65 5.33
CA SER A 57 -12.75 12.33 4.73
C SER A 57 -11.41 11.68 4.32
N ASP A 58 -10.48 12.45 3.75
CA ASP A 58 -9.19 11.94 3.29
C ASP A 58 -8.28 11.55 4.45
N ILE A 59 -8.23 12.35 5.52
CA ILE A 59 -7.49 12.03 6.75
C ILE A 59 -8.04 10.76 7.39
N LYS A 60 -9.36 10.65 7.54
CA LYS A 60 -9.99 9.43 8.08
C LYS A 60 -9.71 8.20 7.22
N SER A 61 -9.66 8.36 5.91
CA SER A 61 -9.38 7.27 4.99
C SER A 61 -7.94 6.76 5.14
N ILE A 62 -6.98 7.65 5.33
CA ILE A 62 -5.58 7.30 5.60
C ILE A 62 -5.47 6.57 6.93
N GLU A 63 -6.11 7.08 8.00
CA GLU A 63 -6.12 6.43 9.31
C GLU A 63 -6.68 5.01 9.25
N ILE A 64 -7.80 4.83 8.53
CA ILE A 64 -8.43 3.52 8.33
C ILE A 64 -7.51 2.56 7.60
N LEU A 65 -6.88 2.99 6.51
CA LEU A 65 -5.96 2.15 5.73
C LEU A 65 -4.72 1.78 6.54
N THR A 66 -4.16 2.74 7.28
CA THR A 66 -3.03 2.49 8.19
C THR A 66 -3.40 1.50 9.28
N TYR A 67 -4.61 1.61 9.84
CA TYR A 67 -5.10 0.65 10.84
C TYR A 67 -5.24 -0.75 10.26
N ILE A 68 -5.79 -0.89 9.04
CA ILE A 68 -5.88 -2.17 8.34
C ILE A 68 -4.47 -2.76 8.10
N GLU A 69 -3.50 -1.94 7.68
CA GLU A 69 -2.12 -2.38 7.46
C GLU A 69 -1.42 -2.86 8.73
N ASN A 70 -1.70 -2.23 9.87
CA ASN A 70 -1.11 -2.63 11.15
C ASN A 70 -1.76 -3.86 11.76
N ASN A 71 -3.03 -4.16 11.40
CA ASN A 71 -3.81 -5.24 12.00
C ASN A 71 -4.23 -6.33 10.98
N TYR A 72 -3.60 -6.36 9.80
CA TYR A 72 -4.03 -7.17 8.65
C TYR A 72 -4.18 -8.67 8.92
N GLN A 73 -3.51 -9.21 9.95
CA GLN A 73 -3.52 -10.65 10.22
C GLN A 73 -4.90 -11.15 10.64
N ASN A 74 -5.59 -10.42 11.51
CA ASN A 74 -6.82 -10.92 12.14
C ASN A 74 -8.02 -9.96 11.99
N ILE A 75 -7.82 -8.76 11.46
CA ILE A 75 -8.86 -7.73 11.41
C ILE A 75 -10.08 -8.16 10.58
N THR A 76 -11.25 -7.90 11.13
CA THR A 76 -12.54 -8.02 10.45
C THR A 76 -13.10 -6.64 10.12
N LEU A 77 -14.07 -6.57 9.20
CA LEU A 77 -14.76 -5.31 8.90
C LEU A 77 -15.58 -4.79 10.10
N GLN A 78 -16.07 -5.70 10.95
CA GLN A 78 -16.77 -5.34 12.18
C GLN A 78 -15.82 -4.65 13.16
N GLU A 79 -14.66 -5.27 13.47
CA GLU A 79 -13.67 -4.69 14.37
C GLU A 79 -13.14 -3.34 13.87
N LEU A 80 -12.96 -3.20 12.54
CA LEU A 80 -12.61 -1.92 11.94
C LEU A 80 -13.68 -0.86 12.18
N ALA A 81 -14.94 -1.21 11.97
CA ALA A 81 -16.08 -0.31 12.17
C ALA A 81 -16.21 0.10 13.64
N ASP A 82 -16.08 -0.86 14.56
CA ASP A 82 -16.16 -0.62 16.00
C ASP A 82 -15.02 0.28 16.48
N HIS A 83 -13.79 0.07 15.99
CA HIS A 83 -12.62 0.89 16.35
C HIS A 83 -12.81 2.36 15.98
N PHE A 84 -13.41 2.65 14.83
CA PHE A 84 -13.64 4.02 14.36
C PHE A 84 -15.01 4.57 14.73
N HIS A 85 -15.82 3.83 15.50
CA HIS A 85 -17.20 4.17 15.87
C HIS A 85 -18.10 4.42 14.66
N PHE A 86 -17.92 3.62 13.62
CA PHE A 86 -18.70 3.67 12.39
C PHE A 86 -19.65 2.47 12.28
N SER A 87 -20.70 2.62 11.46
CA SER A 87 -21.44 1.45 10.99
C SER A 87 -20.63 0.67 9.95
N ILE A 88 -20.81 -0.66 9.88
CA ILE A 88 -20.19 -1.52 8.88
C ILE A 88 -20.45 -1.00 7.46
N GLN A 89 -21.69 -0.57 7.21
CA GLN A 89 -22.11 -0.03 5.92
C GLN A 89 -21.36 1.24 5.54
N TYR A 90 -21.18 2.14 6.51
CA TYR A 90 -20.40 3.36 6.29
C TYR A 90 -18.94 3.05 6.01
N CYS A 91 -18.33 2.18 6.81
CA CYS A 91 -16.94 1.75 6.65
C CYS A 91 -16.70 1.11 5.27
N SER A 92 -17.58 0.19 4.86
CA SER A 92 -17.52 -0.48 3.56
C SER A 92 -17.65 0.50 2.40
N ARG A 93 -18.60 1.45 2.50
CA ARG A 93 -18.82 2.50 1.48
C ARG A 93 -17.61 3.44 1.38
N LEU A 94 -17.10 3.90 2.52
CA LEU A 94 -15.95 4.79 2.58
C LEU A 94 -14.71 4.16 1.93
N LEU A 95 -14.37 2.92 2.28
CA LEU A 95 -13.27 2.17 1.67
C LEU A 95 -13.44 2.06 0.15
N LYS A 96 -14.66 1.73 -0.31
CA LYS A 96 -14.93 1.58 -1.74
C LYS A 96 -14.86 2.93 -2.49
N GLN A 97 -15.32 4.01 -1.87
CA GLN A 97 -15.23 5.37 -2.46
C GLN A 97 -13.79 5.86 -2.55
N THR A 98 -12.98 5.60 -1.51
CA THR A 98 -11.59 6.09 -1.44
C THR A 98 -10.63 5.27 -2.28
N THR A 99 -10.75 3.93 -2.24
CA THR A 99 -9.77 3.02 -2.87
C THR A 99 -10.29 2.35 -4.15
N GLY A 100 -11.57 2.46 -4.45
CA GLY A 100 -12.23 1.68 -5.50
C GLY A 100 -12.42 0.20 -5.15
N GLN A 101 -11.97 -0.25 -3.96
CA GLN A 101 -11.93 -1.66 -3.58
C GLN A 101 -12.79 -1.95 -2.34
N THR A 102 -13.20 -3.21 -2.21
CA THR A 102 -13.83 -3.69 -0.98
C THR A 102 -12.79 -3.98 0.09
N PHE A 103 -13.18 -3.94 1.37
CA PHE A 103 -12.34 -4.31 2.51
C PHE A 103 -11.60 -5.64 2.29
N SER A 104 -12.33 -6.68 1.84
CA SER A 104 -11.74 -8.00 1.60
C SER A 104 -10.64 -7.98 0.52
N LYS A 105 -10.79 -7.17 -0.54
CA LYS A 105 -9.77 -7.02 -1.59
C LYS A 105 -8.55 -6.27 -1.08
N ILE A 106 -8.75 -5.20 -0.31
CA ILE A 106 -7.68 -4.44 0.34
C ILE A 106 -6.88 -5.35 1.26
N LEU A 107 -7.56 -6.04 2.17
CA LEU A 107 -6.94 -6.97 3.11
C LEU A 107 -6.17 -8.10 2.40
N GLN A 108 -6.77 -8.67 1.36
CA GLN A 108 -6.11 -9.70 0.56
C GLN A 108 -4.83 -9.17 -0.12
N SER A 109 -4.86 -7.96 -0.67
CA SER A 109 -3.69 -7.34 -1.29
C SER A 109 -2.55 -7.13 -0.29
N ILE A 110 -2.86 -6.64 0.91
CA ILE A 110 -1.88 -6.44 1.98
C ILE A 110 -1.24 -7.79 2.37
N ARG A 111 -2.08 -8.80 2.65
CA ARG A 111 -1.63 -10.15 3.03
C ARG A 111 -0.71 -10.78 1.97
N PHE A 112 -1.07 -10.65 0.69
CA PHE A 112 -0.23 -11.19 -0.38
C PHE A 112 1.06 -10.41 -0.60
N ASN A 113 1.08 -9.10 -0.41
CA ASN A 113 2.32 -8.34 -0.46
C ASN A 113 3.27 -8.76 0.66
N ARG A 114 2.77 -8.96 1.88
CA ARG A 114 3.56 -9.51 3.01
C ARG A 114 4.03 -10.93 2.71
N ALA A 115 3.16 -11.79 2.16
CA ALA A 115 3.53 -13.14 1.77
C ALA A 115 4.65 -13.18 0.72
N LYS A 116 4.59 -12.32 -0.30
CA LYS A 116 5.65 -12.19 -1.31
C LYS A 116 7.00 -11.84 -0.69
N THR A 117 7.01 -10.90 0.25
CA THR A 117 8.22 -10.55 1.00
C THR A 117 8.77 -11.76 1.75
N LEU A 118 7.93 -12.45 2.54
CA LEU A 118 8.36 -13.63 3.31
C LEU A 118 8.83 -14.77 2.40
N LEU A 119 8.17 -15.01 1.27
CA LEU A 119 8.59 -16.02 0.30
C LEU A 119 9.99 -15.74 -0.28
N LYS A 120 10.34 -14.46 -0.46
CA LYS A 120 11.65 -14.06 -0.99
C LYS A 120 12.75 -14.01 0.07
N THR A 121 12.42 -13.59 1.30
CA THR A 121 13.41 -13.27 2.34
C THR A 121 13.63 -14.38 3.36
N THR A 122 12.73 -15.38 3.41
CA THR A 122 12.79 -16.46 4.43
C THR A 122 12.67 -17.85 3.81
N ASN A 123 13.07 -18.86 4.61
CA ASN A 123 12.92 -20.28 4.26
C ASN A 123 11.80 -20.98 5.04
N ILE A 124 10.97 -20.24 5.80
CA ILE A 124 9.84 -20.83 6.54
C ILE A 124 8.85 -21.50 5.59
N SER A 125 8.09 -22.46 6.08
CA SER A 125 7.16 -23.22 5.24
C SER A 125 6.08 -22.34 4.61
N ILE A 126 5.53 -22.74 3.46
CA ILE A 126 4.43 -22.01 2.82
C ILE A 126 3.17 -22.01 3.70
N ALA A 127 2.97 -23.10 4.46
CA ALA A 127 1.88 -23.19 5.42
C ALA A 127 2.04 -22.16 6.54
N ASP A 128 3.25 -22.04 7.10
CA ASP A 128 3.54 -21.05 8.15
C ASP A 128 3.41 -19.61 7.61
N ILE A 129 3.89 -19.35 6.38
CA ILE A 129 3.67 -18.04 5.74
C ILE A 129 2.18 -17.74 5.63
N SER A 130 1.37 -18.72 5.18
CA SER A 130 -0.07 -18.50 5.03
C SER A 130 -0.72 -18.13 6.36
N THR A 131 -0.37 -18.81 7.44
CA THR A 131 -0.86 -18.53 8.80
C THR A 131 -0.36 -17.16 9.29
N GLN A 132 0.92 -16.88 9.12
CA GLN A 132 1.55 -15.62 9.55
C GLN A 132 0.94 -14.39 8.85
N VAL A 133 0.50 -14.53 7.61
CA VAL A 133 -0.16 -13.42 6.89
C VAL A 133 -1.68 -13.41 7.09
N GLY A 134 -2.24 -14.26 7.95
CA GLY A 134 -3.63 -14.21 8.37
C GLY A 134 -4.60 -15.07 7.55
N PHE A 135 -4.11 -16.10 6.82
CA PHE A 135 -4.98 -17.10 6.22
C PHE A 135 -5.13 -18.28 7.17
N GLN A 136 -6.36 -18.62 7.50
CA GLN A 136 -6.67 -19.79 8.35
C GLN A 136 -6.45 -21.12 7.63
N ASN A 137 -6.53 -21.14 6.30
CA ASN A 137 -6.40 -22.35 5.49
C ASN A 137 -5.31 -22.18 4.43
N PRO A 138 -4.19 -22.94 4.52
CA PRO A 138 -3.09 -22.90 3.55
C PRO A 138 -3.51 -23.26 2.11
N GLU A 139 -4.50 -24.14 1.93
CA GLU A 139 -4.98 -24.50 0.60
C GLU A 139 -5.73 -23.34 -0.04
N HIS A 140 -6.54 -22.63 0.75
CA HIS A 140 -7.21 -21.41 0.30
C HIS A 140 -6.18 -20.33 -0.09
N PHE A 141 -5.14 -20.12 0.72
CA PHE A 141 -4.02 -19.24 0.40
C PHE A 141 -3.39 -19.61 -0.94
N ASN A 142 -3.01 -20.89 -1.14
CA ASN A 142 -2.39 -21.37 -2.38
C ASN A 142 -3.25 -21.11 -3.61
N ARG A 143 -4.55 -21.42 -3.53
CA ARG A 143 -5.51 -21.18 -4.64
C ARG A 143 -5.61 -19.70 -4.98
N CYS A 144 -5.77 -18.85 -3.97
CA CYS A 144 -5.90 -17.42 -4.17
C CYS A 144 -4.61 -16.80 -4.70
N PHE A 145 -3.45 -17.22 -4.20
CA PHE A 145 -2.15 -16.76 -4.67
C PHE A 145 -1.95 -17.13 -6.15
N LYS A 146 -2.18 -18.41 -6.53
CA LYS A 146 -2.08 -18.86 -7.92
C LYS A 146 -3.08 -18.14 -8.84
N LYS A 147 -4.29 -17.88 -8.37
CA LYS A 147 -5.30 -17.12 -9.15
C LYS A 147 -4.82 -15.70 -9.45
N LEU A 148 -4.18 -15.04 -8.47
CA LEU A 148 -3.76 -13.65 -8.59
C LEU A 148 -2.43 -13.51 -9.37
N PHE A 149 -1.44 -14.35 -9.05
CA PHE A 149 -0.09 -14.23 -9.60
C PHE A 149 0.22 -15.22 -10.74
N LYS A 150 -0.74 -16.11 -11.10
CA LYS A 150 -0.63 -17.13 -12.16
C LYS A 150 0.40 -18.23 -11.88
N ILE A 151 1.13 -18.15 -10.78
CA ILE A 151 2.12 -19.14 -10.30
C ILE A 151 1.83 -19.49 -8.84
N THR A 152 2.29 -20.64 -8.39
CA THR A 152 2.15 -21.08 -7.00
C THR A 152 3.14 -20.32 -6.09
N PRO A 153 2.87 -20.24 -4.76
CA PRO A 153 3.83 -19.68 -3.81
C PRO A 153 5.19 -20.37 -3.85
N GLY A 154 5.22 -21.70 -4.08
CA GLY A 154 6.47 -22.47 -4.20
C GLY A 154 7.27 -22.10 -5.45
N GLU A 155 6.61 -21.93 -6.59
CA GLU A 155 7.24 -21.45 -7.83
C GLU A 155 7.72 -20.01 -7.65
N TYR A 156 6.92 -19.14 -7.01
CA TYR A 156 7.30 -17.76 -6.71
C TYR A 156 8.57 -17.68 -5.84
N ARG A 157 8.70 -18.58 -4.86
CA ARG A 157 9.92 -18.68 -4.03
C ARG A 157 11.15 -19.09 -4.83
N LYS A 158 11.00 -20.05 -5.75
CA LYS A 158 12.10 -20.54 -6.59
C LYS A 158 12.58 -19.50 -7.60
N ASN A 159 11.68 -18.68 -8.11
CA ASN A 159 11.96 -17.59 -9.04
C ASN A 159 12.56 -16.38 -8.29
N LYS A 160 13.62 -16.62 -7.48
CA LYS A 160 14.43 -15.55 -6.89
C LYS A 160 15.24 -14.89 -8.03
N ILE A 161 14.67 -13.86 -8.63
CA ILE A 161 15.40 -12.89 -9.42
C ILE A 161 15.65 -11.66 -8.54
#